data_06191a646b2de297cce681ca7b9e8a15
#
_entry.id   06191a646b2de297cce681ca7b9e8a15
#
_cell.length_a   1.000
_cell.length_b   1.000
_cell.length_c   1.000
_cell.angle_alpha   90.00
_cell.angle_beta   90.00
_cell.angle_gamma   90.00
#
_symmetry.space_group_name_H-M   'P 1'
#
loop_
_entity.id
_entity.type
_entity.pdbx_description
1 polymer ?
#
loop_
_entity_poly.entity_id
_entity_poly.type
_entity_poly.pdbx_seq_one_letter_code
_entity_poly.pdbx_strand_id
1 'polypeptide(L)'
;MSTVLPKKSMTEEDIKLQYITPAVTSKWSTGKITMETRITDGKINLKGNLVFREKPKRADYLLYLSANNPIAVIEAKDNNHSISYGLQQAMEYARMLDIPFAFSSNGDGFAEHDFLTGKEREFGLDEFPTEAELIARYKGEFGLTPAQETVIDQPYYTSQTTYPPRYYQRIAINRTMDAIARGQQRLLLVMATGTGKTY
;
A
#
# COMPACT_ATOMS: atom_id res chain seq x y z
N MET A 1 -25.10 -28.47 -11.37
CA MET A 1 -24.06 -28.55 -10.31
C MET A 1 -22.91 -27.70 -10.76
N SER A 2 -22.66 -26.60 -10.10
CA SER A 2 -21.51 -25.74 -10.41
C SER A 2 -20.25 -26.47 -9.95
N THR A 3 -19.41 -26.87 -10.88
CA THR A 3 -18.12 -27.50 -10.58
C THR A 3 -17.18 -26.40 -10.11
N VAL A 4 -17.08 -26.24 -8.79
CA VAL A 4 -16.06 -25.37 -8.20
C VAL A 4 -14.72 -26.00 -8.49
N LEU A 5 -13.82 -25.28 -9.20
CA LEU A 5 -12.47 -25.76 -9.46
C LEU A 5 -11.75 -26.02 -8.13
N PRO A 6 -10.92 -27.08 -8.03
CA PRO A 6 -10.06 -27.24 -6.86
C PRO A 6 -9.18 -26.00 -6.67
N LYS A 7 -9.08 -25.50 -5.45
CA LYS A 7 -8.39 -24.23 -5.13
C LYS A 7 -6.94 -24.18 -5.68
N LYS A 8 -6.22 -25.30 -5.62
CA LYS A 8 -4.86 -25.42 -6.19
C LYS A 8 -4.76 -25.35 -7.71
N SER A 9 -5.90 -25.50 -8.44
CA SER A 9 -5.95 -25.33 -9.89
C SER A 9 -6.45 -23.94 -10.31
N MET A 10 -6.77 -23.08 -9.36
CA MET A 10 -7.19 -21.71 -9.59
C MET A 10 -5.99 -20.82 -9.94
N THR A 11 -6.23 -19.87 -10.83
CA THR A 11 -5.26 -18.82 -11.11
C THR A 11 -5.17 -17.83 -9.94
N GLU A 12 -4.12 -17.01 -9.90
CA GLU A 12 -4.00 -15.94 -8.92
C GLU A 12 -5.22 -15.00 -8.95
N GLU A 13 -5.74 -14.69 -10.14
CA GLU A 13 -6.95 -13.85 -10.30
C GLU A 13 -8.20 -14.53 -9.73
N ASP A 14 -8.35 -15.86 -9.87
CA ASP A 14 -9.44 -16.59 -9.26
C ASP A 14 -9.35 -16.58 -7.73
N ILE A 15 -8.13 -16.73 -7.19
CA ILE A 15 -7.86 -16.62 -5.74
C ILE A 15 -8.16 -15.23 -5.23
N LYS A 16 -7.74 -14.17 -5.95
CA LYS A 16 -8.08 -12.79 -5.62
C LYS A 16 -9.60 -12.60 -5.55
N LEU A 17 -10.31 -13.02 -6.60
CA LEU A 17 -11.75 -12.82 -6.73
C LEU A 17 -12.55 -13.58 -5.66
N GLN A 18 -12.21 -14.84 -5.41
CA GLN A 18 -13.06 -15.74 -4.62
C GLN A 18 -12.74 -15.72 -3.12
N TYR A 19 -11.50 -15.35 -2.75
CA TYR A 19 -11.04 -15.47 -1.36
C TYR A 19 -10.50 -14.16 -0.80
N ILE A 20 -9.53 -13.51 -1.48
CA ILE A 20 -8.84 -12.35 -0.94
C ILE A 20 -9.74 -11.10 -0.97
N THR A 21 -10.34 -10.80 -2.13
CA THR A 21 -11.23 -9.64 -2.27
C THR A 21 -12.39 -9.67 -1.29
N PRO A 22 -13.15 -10.78 -1.14
CA PRO A 22 -14.23 -10.86 -0.15
C PRO A 22 -13.73 -10.66 1.30
N ALA A 23 -12.59 -11.26 1.66
CA ALA A 23 -12.01 -11.10 2.99
C ALA A 23 -11.68 -9.63 3.28
N VAL A 24 -11.02 -8.95 2.36
CA VAL A 24 -10.63 -7.54 2.51
C VAL A 24 -11.86 -6.63 2.50
N THR A 25 -12.80 -6.80 1.56
CA THR A 25 -13.99 -5.94 1.44
C THR A 25 -15.02 -6.15 2.55
N SER A 26 -14.97 -7.28 3.27
CA SER A 26 -15.77 -7.47 4.49
C SER A 26 -15.32 -6.59 5.66
N LYS A 27 -14.08 -6.09 5.64
CA LYS A 27 -13.43 -5.33 6.72
C LYS A 27 -13.14 -3.87 6.34
N TRP A 28 -13.05 -3.58 5.04
CA TRP A 28 -12.67 -2.28 4.49
C TRP A 28 -13.71 -1.74 3.52
N SER A 29 -13.95 -0.45 3.59
CA SER A 29 -14.76 0.27 2.60
C SER A 29 -14.13 0.15 1.21
N THR A 30 -14.91 -0.27 0.22
CA THR A 30 -14.45 -0.41 -1.17
C THR A 30 -13.90 0.88 -1.77
N GLY A 31 -14.39 2.05 -1.32
CA GLY A 31 -13.86 3.35 -1.71
C GLY A 31 -12.44 3.64 -1.21
N LYS A 32 -11.92 2.84 -0.27
CA LYS A 32 -10.56 2.93 0.28
C LYS A 32 -9.66 1.77 -0.17
N ILE A 33 -10.05 1.07 -1.21
CA ILE A 33 -9.27 -0.04 -1.80
C ILE A 33 -9.02 0.28 -3.27
N THR A 34 -7.79 0.11 -3.73
CA THR A 34 -7.50 0.04 -5.17
C THR A 34 -6.80 -1.25 -5.51
N MET A 35 -7.06 -1.76 -6.71
CA MET A 35 -6.44 -2.98 -7.23
C MET A 35 -5.53 -2.65 -8.41
N GLU A 36 -4.53 -3.52 -8.64
CA GLU A 36 -3.58 -3.41 -9.78
C GLU A 36 -2.94 -2.01 -9.91
N THR A 37 -2.70 -1.39 -8.76
CA THR A 37 -2.26 0.01 -8.71
C THR A 37 -0.79 0.13 -9.09
N ARG A 38 -0.49 0.95 -10.09
CA ARG A 38 0.88 1.25 -10.51
C ARG A 38 1.62 1.99 -9.39
N ILE A 39 2.67 1.35 -8.86
CA ILE A 39 3.52 1.90 -7.79
C ILE A 39 4.62 2.78 -8.39
N THR A 40 5.33 2.28 -9.42
CA THR A 40 6.46 2.96 -10.04
C THR A 40 6.37 2.93 -11.54
N ASP A 41 7.07 3.88 -12.18
CA ASP A 41 7.24 3.91 -13.65
C ASP A 41 8.31 2.94 -14.15
N GLY A 42 8.92 2.16 -13.25
CA GLY A 42 10.09 1.34 -13.53
C GLY A 42 11.41 2.12 -13.33
N LYS A 43 12.42 1.41 -12.84
CA LYS A 43 13.76 1.97 -12.60
C LYS A 43 14.45 2.25 -13.94
N ILE A 44 15.13 3.38 -14.03
CA ILE A 44 16.00 3.69 -15.16
C ILE A 44 17.38 3.11 -14.87
N ASN A 45 17.85 2.24 -15.75
CA ASN A 45 19.18 1.66 -15.67
C ASN A 45 20.04 2.18 -16.83
N LEU A 46 21.33 2.40 -16.52
CA LEU A 46 22.35 2.79 -17.48
C LEU A 46 23.30 1.62 -17.68
N LYS A 47 23.50 1.21 -18.93
CA LYS A 47 24.52 0.21 -19.31
C LYS A 47 25.35 0.78 -20.44
N GLY A 48 26.51 1.36 -20.08
CA GLY A 48 27.28 2.18 -21.01
C GLY A 48 26.48 3.39 -21.46
N ASN A 49 26.32 3.59 -22.76
CA ASN A 49 25.52 4.69 -23.35
C ASN A 49 24.04 4.32 -23.55
N LEU A 50 23.63 3.09 -23.16
CA LEU A 50 22.24 2.65 -23.28
C LEU A 50 21.47 3.00 -22.01
N VAL A 51 20.30 3.63 -22.22
CA VAL A 51 19.32 3.93 -21.17
C VAL A 51 18.13 2.99 -21.38
N PHE A 52 17.79 2.18 -20.38
CA PHE A 52 16.59 1.36 -20.43
C PHE A 52 15.81 1.48 -19.12
N ARG A 53 14.51 1.33 -19.23
CA ARG A 53 13.59 1.40 -18.09
C ARG A 53 13.05 0.00 -17.80
N GLU A 54 13.10 -0.41 -16.54
CA GLU A 54 12.47 -1.63 -16.06
C GLU A 54 10.94 -1.52 -16.20
N LYS A 55 10.27 -2.68 -16.14
CA LYS A 55 8.81 -2.71 -16.14
C LYS A 55 8.25 -1.97 -14.93
N PRO A 56 7.13 -1.25 -15.07
CA PRO A 56 6.43 -0.68 -13.94
C PRO A 56 6.05 -1.77 -12.94
N LYS A 57 6.19 -1.47 -11.64
CA LYS A 57 5.68 -2.33 -10.58
C LYS A 57 4.22 -1.97 -10.28
N ARG A 58 3.41 -2.97 -9.99
CA ARG A 58 2.01 -2.83 -9.58
C ARG A 58 1.80 -3.60 -8.28
N ALA A 59 0.95 -3.05 -7.40
CA ALA A 59 0.47 -3.74 -6.22
C ALA A 59 -0.89 -4.37 -6.52
N ASP A 60 -1.13 -5.59 -6.07
CA ASP A 60 -2.43 -6.24 -6.23
C ASP A 60 -3.51 -5.43 -5.53
N TYR A 61 -3.27 -5.02 -4.27
CA TYR A 61 -4.16 -4.13 -3.53
C TYR A 61 -3.38 -3.05 -2.78
N LEU A 62 -3.96 -1.85 -2.72
CA LEU A 62 -3.58 -0.81 -1.76
C LEU A 62 -4.79 -0.41 -0.92
N LEU A 63 -4.57 -0.27 0.39
CA LEU A 63 -5.57 0.19 1.35
C LEU A 63 -5.21 1.59 1.83
N TYR A 64 -6.20 2.47 1.91
CA TYR A 64 -6.00 3.90 2.11
C TYR A 64 -6.58 4.40 3.43
N LEU A 65 -5.81 5.19 4.16
CA LEU A 65 -6.29 6.00 5.29
C LEU A 65 -7.26 7.08 4.78
N SER A 66 -6.78 7.89 3.83
CA SER A 66 -7.53 8.93 3.14
C SER A 66 -7.13 8.95 1.66
N ALA A 67 -7.80 9.76 0.84
CA ALA A 67 -7.45 9.90 -0.57
C ALA A 67 -5.95 10.22 -0.73
N ASN A 68 -5.26 9.45 -1.57
CA ASN A 68 -3.82 9.54 -1.84
C ASN A 68 -2.87 9.16 -0.68
N ASN A 69 -3.37 8.70 0.47
CA ASN A 69 -2.55 8.26 1.59
C ASN A 69 -2.74 6.75 1.84
N PRO A 70 -2.05 5.87 1.10
CA PRO A 70 -2.09 4.43 1.33
C PRO A 70 -1.37 4.10 2.65
N ILE A 71 -1.87 3.13 3.41
CA ILE A 71 -1.25 2.65 4.64
C ILE A 71 -0.93 1.16 4.61
N ALA A 72 -1.48 0.42 3.66
CA ALA A 72 -1.20 -1.00 3.53
C ALA A 72 -1.14 -1.44 2.06
N VAL A 73 -0.33 -2.45 1.80
CA VAL A 73 -0.25 -3.16 0.53
C VAL A 73 -0.50 -4.64 0.75
N ILE A 74 -1.22 -5.27 -0.17
CA ILE A 74 -1.43 -6.73 -0.17
C ILE A 74 -0.93 -7.28 -1.51
N GLU A 75 -0.13 -8.33 -1.46
CA GLU A 75 0.33 -9.11 -2.59
C GLU A 75 -0.35 -10.47 -2.60
N ALA A 76 -0.98 -10.81 -3.70
CA ALA A 76 -1.65 -12.08 -3.90
C ALA A 76 -0.72 -13.12 -4.52
N LYS A 77 -0.98 -14.39 -4.27
CA LYS A 77 -0.37 -15.54 -4.94
C LYS A 77 -1.40 -16.63 -5.14
N ASP A 78 -1.17 -17.50 -6.11
CA ASP A 78 -1.97 -18.69 -6.27
C ASP A 78 -1.79 -19.66 -5.08
N ASN A 79 -2.71 -20.61 -4.94
CA ASN A 79 -2.74 -21.51 -3.78
C ASN A 79 -1.69 -22.64 -3.82
N ASN A 80 -0.76 -22.63 -4.78
CA ASN A 80 0.38 -23.54 -4.79
C ASN A 80 1.56 -22.99 -3.97
N HIS A 81 1.52 -21.73 -3.58
CA HIS A 81 2.51 -21.06 -2.74
C HIS A 81 2.07 -21.02 -1.28
N SER A 82 3.01 -20.81 -0.35
CA SER A 82 2.68 -20.55 1.06
C SER A 82 2.03 -19.17 1.23
N ILE A 83 1.33 -18.96 2.35
CA ILE A 83 0.69 -17.68 2.68
C ILE A 83 1.72 -16.53 2.67
N SER A 84 2.92 -16.78 3.18
CA SER A 84 4.00 -15.79 3.29
C SER A 84 4.86 -15.65 2.02
N TYR A 85 4.61 -16.43 0.97
CA TYR A 85 5.45 -16.41 -0.24
C TYR A 85 5.58 -15.02 -0.90
N GLY A 86 4.49 -14.26 -0.93
CA GLY A 86 4.46 -12.90 -1.50
C GLY A 86 4.93 -11.81 -0.53
N LEU A 87 5.21 -12.13 0.75
CA LEU A 87 5.44 -11.12 1.78
C LEU A 87 6.67 -10.25 1.51
N GLN A 88 7.78 -10.81 1.02
CA GLN A 88 8.96 -10.02 0.68
C GLN A 88 8.69 -9.02 -0.44
N GLN A 89 7.89 -9.40 -1.44
CA GLN A 89 7.47 -8.50 -2.51
C GLN A 89 6.56 -7.38 -1.96
N ALA A 90 5.61 -7.72 -1.10
CA ALA A 90 4.75 -6.73 -0.42
C ALA A 90 5.59 -5.76 0.43
N MET A 91 6.59 -6.26 1.17
CA MET A 91 7.51 -5.44 1.95
C MET A 91 8.34 -4.49 1.09
N GLU A 92 8.82 -4.94 -0.08
CA GLU A 92 9.49 -4.04 -1.03
C GLU A 92 8.56 -2.91 -1.50
N TYR A 93 7.32 -3.24 -1.81
CA TYR A 93 6.32 -2.26 -2.22
C TYR A 93 5.97 -1.29 -1.10
N ALA A 94 5.82 -1.79 0.12
CA ALA A 94 5.59 -0.96 1.29
C ALA A 94 6.73 0.04 1.52
N ARG A 95 8.00 -0.42 1.40
CA ARG A 95 9.17 0.49 1.49
C ARG A 95 9.19 1.52 0.36
N MET A 96 8.84 1.13 -0.87
CA MET A 96 8.78 2.05 -2.02
C MET A 96 7.72 3.13 -1.84
N LEU A 97 6.59 2.79 -1.21
CA LEU A 97 5.47 3.70 -0.96
C LEU A 97 5.57 4.40 0.40
N ASP A 98 6.53 3.98 1.25
CA ASP A 98 6.70 4.46 2.62
C ASP A 98 5.44 4.25 3.47
N ILE A 99 4.91 3.04 3.44
CA ILE A 99 3.68 2.67 4.15
C ILE A 99 3.96 1.58 5.20
N PRO A 100 3.21 1.55 6.32
CA PRO A 100 3.56 0.76 7.49
C PRO A 100 3.19 -0.71 7.42
N PHE A 101 2.23 -1.12 6.59
CA PHE A 101 1.72 -2.49 6.63
C PHE A 101 1.89 -3.19 5.29
N ALA A 102 2.51 -4.37 5.31
CA ALA A 102 2.65 -5.25 4.16
C ALA A 102 1.98 -6.60 4.43
N PHE A 103 1.17 -7.05 3.49
CA PHE A 103 0.48 -8.34 3.58
C PHE A 103 0.76 -9.18 2.35
N SER A 104 0.74 -10.51 2.53
CA SER A 104 0.59 -11.45 1.41
C SER A 104 -0.52 -12.45 1.71
N SER A 105 -1.09 -13.02 0.64
CA SER A 105 -2.15 -14.04 0.76
C SER A 105 -2.11 -14.99 -0.44
N ASN A 106 -2.37 -16.28 -0.17
CA ASN A 106 -2.61 -17.31 -1.18
C ASN A 106 -4.08 -17.77 -1.18
N GLY A 107 -4.95 -17.03 -0.49
CA GLY A 107 -6.37 -17.35 -0.31
C GLY A 107 -6.67 -18.31 0.85
N ASP A 108 -5.68 -18.85 1.58
CA ASP A 108 -5.92 -19.64 2.81
C ASP A 108 -5.87 -18.76 4.06
N GLY A 109 -5.12 -17.66 4.01
CA GLY A 109 -4.94 -16.71 5.09
C GLY A 109 -4.07 -15.55 4.63
N PHE A 110 -3.62 -14.76 5.58
CA PHE A 110 -2.71 -13.64 5.36
C PHE A 110 -1.45 -13.78 6.20
N ALA A 111 -0.32 -13.40 5.62
CA ALA A 111 0.91 -13.09 6.35
C ALA A 111 1.09 -11.57 6.38
N GLU A 112 1.41 -11.02 7.52
CA GLU A 112 1.60 -9.60 7.77
C GLU A 112 3.04 -9.31 8.21
N HIS A 113 3.62 -8.23 7.69
CA HIS A 113 4.75 -7.54 8.28
C HIS A 113 4.35 -6.12 8.66
N ASP A 114 4.50 -5.81 9.95
CA ASP A 114 4.22 -4.48 10.51
C ASP A 114 5.53 -3.71 10.70
N PHE A 115 5.78 -2.71 9.87
CA PHE A 115 6.99 -1.88 9.93
C PHE A 115 7.05 -0.95 11.16
N LEU A 116 5.92 -0.69 11.83
CA LEU A 116 5.89 0.14 13.04
C LEU A 116 6.51 -0.62 14.22
N THR A 117 6.20 -1.91 14.32
CA THR A 117 6.63 -2.77 15.44
C THR A 117 7.72 -3.77 15.07
N GLY A 118 7.97 -3.99 13.77
CA GLY A 118 8.87 -5.02 13.24
C GLY A 118 8.33 -6.44 13.38
N LYS A 119 7.06 -6.62 13.74
CA LYS A 119 6.45 -7.94 13.97
C LYS A 119 5.90 -8.54 12.68
N GLU A 120 5.99 -9.87 12.61
CA GLU A 120 5.34 -10.68 11.58
C GLU A 120 4.35 -11.63 12.23
N ARG A 121 3.25 -11.93 11.53
CA ARG A 121 2.25 -12.92 11.95
C ARG A 121 1.50 -13.48 10.76
N GLU A 122 0.96 -14.70 10.91
CA GLU A 122 0.01 -15.31 9.97
C GLU A 122 -1.34 -15.49 10.66
N PHE A 123 -2.44 -15.35 9.91
CA PHE A 123 -3.80 -15.45 10.41
C PHE A 123 -4.79 -15.82 9.29
N GLY A 124 -6.00 -16.25 9.66
CA GLY A 124 -7.04 -16.66 8.74
C GLY A 124 -7.65 -15.50 7.94
N LEU A 125 -8.38 -15.82 6.88
CA LEU A 125 -9.02 -14.81 6.02
C LEU A 125 -10.00 -13.92 6.78
N ASP A 126 -10.75 -14.48 7.71
CA ASP A 126 -11.75 -13.80 8.55
C ASP A 126 -11.13 -12.92 9.64
N GLU A 127 -9.85 -13.15 9.95
CA GLU A 127 -9.08 -12.36 10.93
C GLU A 127 -8.34 -11.17 10.30
N PHE A 128 -8.58 -10.87 9.00
CA PHE A 128 -7.99 -9.69 8.38
C PHE A 128 -8.36 -8.43 9.18
N PRO A 129 -7.38 -7.56 9.53
CA PRO A 129 -7.63 -6.40 10.36
C PRO A 129 -8.63 -5.44 9.72
N THR A 130 -9.54 -4.92 10.54
CA THR A 130 -10.50 -3.90 10.10
C THR A 130 -9.81 -2.58 9.77
N GLU A 131 -10.50 -1.76 8.99
CA GLU A 131 -10.05 -0.40 8.69
C GLU A 131 -9.73 0.38 9.98
N ALA A 132 -10.62 0.32 10.98
CA ALA A 132 -10.44 1.00 12.26
C ALA A 132 -9.21 0.49 13.03
N GLU A 133 -8.94 -0.82 13.02
CA GLU A 133 -7.78 -1.40 13.69
C GLU A 133 -6.46 -0.95 13.07
N LEU A 134 -6.32 -1.01 11.73
CA LEU A 134 -5.08 -0.56 11.09
C LEU A 134 -4.87 0.95 11.23
N ILE A 135 -5.93 1.75 11.16
CA ILE A 135 -5.86 3.19 11.38
C ILE A 135 -5.45 3.48 12.85
N ALA A 136 -6.04 2.78 13.81
CA ALA A 136 -5.69 2.94 15.22
C ALA A 136 -4.23 2.55 15.50
N ARG A 137 -3.72 1.47 14.89
CA ARG A 137 -2.31 1.06 15.00
C ARG A 137 -1.38 2.13 14.39
N TYR A 138 -1.72 2.63 13.21
CA TYR A 138 -0.96 3.70 12.55
C TYR A 138 -0.91 4.97 13.40
N LYS A 139 -2.06 5.47 13.85
CA LYS A 139 -2.15 6.69 14.65
C LYS A 139 -1.58 6.52 16.06
N GLY A 140 -1.79 5.35 16.67
CA GLY A 140 -1.34 5.02 18.02
C GLY A 140 0.18 4.99 18.16
N GLU A 141 0.92 4.51 17.14
CA GLU A 141 2.38 4.51 17.14
C GLU A 141 2.95 5.94 17.26
N PHE A 142 2.24 6.92 16.73
CA PHE A 142 2.67 8.30 16.75
C PHE A 142 2.12 9.12 17.93
N GLY A 143 1.24 8.54 18.75
CA GLY A 143 0.64 9.23 19.90
C GLY A 143 -0.06 10.54 19.54
N LEU A 144 -0.74 10.56 18.39
CA LEU A 144 -1.35 11.78 17.84
C LEU A 144 -2.56 12.22 18.66
N THR A 145 -2.69 13.53 18.88
CA THR A 145 -3.92 14.14 19.39
C THR A 145 -4.98 14.23 18.28
N PRO A 146 -6.28 14.36 18.62
CA PRO A 146 -7.34 14.52 17.62
C PRO A 146 -7.12 15.68 16.64
N ALA A 147 -6.51 16.78 17.09
CA ALA A 147 -6.19 17.92 16.25
C ALA A 147 -5.08 17.57 15.23
N GLN A 148 -4.09 16.80 15.66
CA GLN A 148 -3.01 16.30 14.78
C GLN A 148 -3.52 15.27 13.78
N GLU A 149 -4.43 14.39 14.20
CA GLU A 149 -5.10 13.44 13.31
C GLU A 149 -5.85 14.14 12.19
N THR A 150 -6.54 15.26 12.48
CA THR A 150 -7.24 16.06 11.48
C THR A 150 -6.29 16.56 10.38
N VAL A 151 -5.03 16.86 10.71
CA VAL A 151 -4.02 17.26 9.70
C VAL A 151 -3.67 16.12 8.76
N ILE A 152 -3.47 14.91 9.30
CA ILE A 152 -3.13 13.73 8.50
C ILE A 152 -4.31 13.29 7.62
N ASP A 153 -5.52 13.41 8.12
CA ASP A 153 -6.73 12.99 7.43
C ASP A 153 -7.17 13.97 6.32
N GLN A 154 -6.50 15.12 6.17
CA GLN A 154 -6.82 16.10 5.13
C GLN A 154 -6.65 15.50 3.73
N PRO A 155 -7.68 15.55 2.87
CA PRO A 155 -7.54 15.14 1.48
C PRO A 155 -6.67 16.14 0.71
N TYR A 156 -5.96 15.66 -0.31
CA TYR A 156 -5.27 16.54 -1.22
C TYR A 156 -6.27 17.44 -1.96
N TYR A 157 -5.93 18.72 -2.06
CA TYR A 157 -6.65 19.58 -2.98
C TYR A 157 -6.34 19.13 -4.41
N THR A 158 -7.38 18.76 -5.14
CA THR A 158 -7.30 18.40 -6.55
C THR A 158 -8.31 19.22 -7.34
N SER A 159 -7.89 19.78 -8.46
CA SER A 159 -8.78 20.41 -9.44
C SER A 159 -8.84 19.55 -10.71
N GLN A 160 -9.81 19.79 -11.57
CA GLN A 160 -9.93 19.07 -12.85
C GLN A 160 -8.72 19.29 -13.78
N THR A 161 -7.96 20.36 -13.56
CA THR A 161 -6.76 20.73 -14.33
C THR A 161 -5.45 20.29 -13.67
N THR A 162 -5.50 19.76 -12.46
CA THR A 162 -4.31 19.36 -11.69
C THR A 162 -3.88 17.95 -12.11
N TYR A 163 -2.63 17.79 -12.53
CA TYR A 163 -2.06 16.47 -12.77
C TYR A 163 -1.93 15.69 -11.45
N PRO A 164 -2.27 14.38 -11.42
CA PRO A 164 -2.10 13.59 -10.22
C PRO A 164 -0.61 13.53 -9.83
N PRO A 165 -0.28 13.69 -8.54
CA PRO A 165 1.10 13.65 -8.09
C PRO A 165 1.69 12.26 -8.34
N ARG A 166 2.95 12.21 -8.75
CA ARG A 166 3.71 10.96 -8.90
C ARG A 166 3.94 10.32 -7.53
N TYR A 167 4.22 9.01 -7.49
CA TYR A 167 4.36 8.27 -6.24
C TYR A 167 5.33 8.93 -5.24
N TYR A 168 6.51 9.39 -5.68
CA TYR A 168 7.50 10.04 -4.83
C TYR A 168 7.05 11.43 -4.35
N GLN A 169 6.23 12.14 -5.13
CA GLN A 169 5.63 13.41 -4.71
C GLN A 169 4.57 13.15 -3.62
N ARG A 170 3.77 12.09 -3.75
CA ARG A 170 2.81 11.68 -2.71
C ARG A 170 3.52 11.32 -1.41
N ILE A 171 4.61 10.55 -1.48
CA ILE A 171 5.42 10.23 -0.31
C ILE A 171 5.93 11.52 0.37
N ALA A 172 6.46 12.47 -0.42
CA ALA A 172 6.97 13.72 0.10
C ALA A 172 5.86 14.55 0.78
N ILE A 173 4.66 14.62 0.19
CA ILE A 173 3.52 15.31 0.77
C ILE A 173 3.08 14.61 2.06
N ASN A 174 2.88 13.29 2.05
CA ASN A 174 2.44 12.53 3.21
C ASN A 174 3.42 12.68 4.38
N ARG A 175 4.72 12.51 4.15
CA ARG A 175 5.76 12.74 5.17
C ARG A 175 5.77 14.16 5.72
N THR A 176 5.52 15.14 4.86
CA THR A 176 5.41 16.53 5.28
C THR A 176 4.21 16.74 6.20
N MET A 177 3.05 16.19 5.84
CA MET A 177 1.84 16.27 6.66
C MET A 177 2.01 15.56 8.00
N ASP A 178 2.60 14.38 8.01
CA ASP A 178 2.93 13.65 9.25
C ASP A 178 3.87 14.45 10.15
N ALA A 179 4.91 15.05 9.59
CA ALA A 179 5.86 15.84 10.34
C ALA A 179 5.23 17.11 10.93
N ILE A 180 4.36 17.79 10.17
CA ILE A 180 3.58 18.95 10.66
C ILE A 180 2.63 18.50 11.78
N ALA A 181 1.92 17.40 11.59
CA ALA A 181 1.02 16.86 12.61
C ALA A 181 1.75 16.58 13.93
N ARG A 182 3.00 16.10 13.86
CA ARG A 182 3.86 15.86 15.03
C ARG A 182 4.51 17.13 15.61
N GLY A 183 4.17 18.31 15.10
CA GLY A 183 4.66 19.59 15.60
C GLY A 183 6.06 19.97 15.13
N GLN A 184 6.60 19.33 14.09
CA GLN A 184 7.87 19.74 13.51
C GLN A 184 7.72 21.10 12.80
N GLN A 185 8.53 22.06 13.19
CA GLN A 185 8.48 23.43 12.66
C GLN A 185 9.42 23.67 11.48
N ARG A 186 10.35 22.75 11.21
CA ARG A 186 11.33 22.86 10.13
C ARG A 186 11.42 21.54 9.39
N LEU A 187 11.25 21.60 8.08
CA LEU A 187 11.27 20.44 7.19
C LEU A 187 12.23 20.73 6.03
N LEU A 188 13.04 19.75 5.69
CA LEU A 188 13.90 19.79 4.50
C LEU A 188 13.41 18.77 3.48
N LEU A 189 12.92 19.24 2.34
CA LEU A 189 12.52 18.41 1.23
C LEU A 189 13.60 18.40 0.14
N VAL A 190 14.28 17.26 0.00
CA VAL A 190 15.31 17.07 -1.03
C VAL A 190 14.76 16.24 -2.17
N MET A 191 14.65 16.86 -3.34
CA MET A 191 14.16 16.21 -4.56
C MET A 191 15.11 16.51 -5.72
N ALA A 192 15.41 15.49 -6.54
CA ALA A 192 16.29 15.64 -7.70
C ALA A 192 15.70 16.61 -8.75
N THR A 193 16.55 17.12 -9.65
CA THR A 193 16.13 17.93 -10.79
C THR A 193 15.22 17.11 -11.71
N GLY A 194 14.21 17.72 -12.30
CA GLY A 194 13.26 17.03 -13.20
C GLY A 194 12.19 16.21 -12.50
N THR A 195 12.11 16.25 -11.16
CA THR A 195 11.06 15.53 -10.39
C THR A 195 9.74 16.30 -10.29
N GLY A 196 9.59 17.43 -11.00
CA GLY A 196 8.34 18.20 -10.99
C GLY A 196 8.13 18.99 -9.69
N LYS A 197 9.20 19.53 -9.10
CA LYS A 197 9.11 20.41 -7.91
C LYS A 197 8.40 21.73 -8.18
N THR A 198 8.56 22.22 -9.40
CA THR A 198 7.94 23.48 -9.87
C THR A 198 6.81 23.12 -10.82
N TYR A 199 5.69 23.71 -10.61
CA TYR A 199 4.49 23.59 -11.46
C TYR A 199 4.38 24.80 -12.34
#